data_680065fb32df1760e73710b622f8c066
#
_entry.id   680065fb32df1760e73710b622f8c066
#
_cell.length_a   1.000
_cell.length_b   1.000
_cell.length_c   1.000
_cell.angle_alpha   90.00
_cell.angle_beta   90.00
_cell.angle_gamma   90.00
#
_symmetry.space_group_name_H-M   'P 1'
#
loop_
_entity.id
_entity.type
_entity.pdbx_description
1 polymer ?
#
loop_
_entity_poly.entity_id
_entity_poly.type
_entity_poly.pdbx_seq_one_letter_code
_entity_poly.pdbx_strand_id
1 'polypeptide(L)'
;SQCGRSSSSGLMAVMVYGSEHENSTGYISTKGIKGAIKTGIGRNKPFSIMLDEPEIGCSEELALSLSMKIKDNVDNMEHLNTLYIVTHSRNIVTPLLDLNPNYVNLHNSDDIAYPTIQDWLNRKIQPVDVDELYEKANKNWSAVSKLINNRKKQNESN
;
A
#
# COMPACT_ATOMS: atom_id res chain seq x y z
N SER A 1 9.75 -13.49 -5.84
CA SER A 1 8.73 -13.27 -4.82
C SER A 1 8.00 -11.96 -5.15
N GLN A 2 6.74 -12.06 -5.55
CA GLN A 2 5.88 -10.90 -5.78
C GLN A 2 5.46 -10.36 -4.41
N CYS A 3 6.10 -9.31 -3.95
CA CYS A 3 5.64 -8.55 -2.80
C CYS A 3 4.44 -7.70 -3.22
N GLY A 4 3.26 -7.99 -2.66
CA GLY A 4 2.14 -7.06 -2.58
C GLY A 4 1.21 -6.94 -3.78
N ARG A 5 1.32 -7.76 -4.85
CA ARG A 5 0.37 -7.70 -5.97
C ARG A 5 -0.47 -8.96 -6.06
N SER A 6 -1.79 -8.81 -5.96
CA SER A 6 -2.70 -9.92 -6.17
C SER A 6 -2.60 -10.44 -7.62
N SER A 7 -2.58 -11.75 -7.77
CA SER A 7 -2.43 -12.45 -9.06
C SER A 7 -3.49 -12.12 -10.12
N SER A 8 -4.64 -11.57 -9.73
CA SER A 8 -5.71 -11.19 -10.65
C SER A 8 -5.48 -9.88 -11.39
N SER A 9 -4.58 -9.03 -10.89
CA SER A 9 -4.22 -7.75 -11.54
C SER A 9 -2.93 -7.84 -12.37
N GLY A 10 -2.22 -8.98 -12.35
CA GLY A 10 -0.92 -9.13 -12.99
C GLY A 10 -0.94 -8.79 -14.49
N LEU A 11 -1.89 -9.35 -15.25
CA LEU A 11 -1.98 -9.09 -16.68
C LEU A 11 -2.34 -7.63 -16.99
N MET A 12 -3.30 -7.06 -16.26
CA MET A 12 -3.68 -5.65 -16.39
C MET A 12 -2.55 -4.72 -15.94
N ALA A 13 -1.82 -5.07 -14.89
CA ALA A 13 -0.65 -4.31 -14.44
C ALA A 13 0.47 -4.31 -15.49
N VAL A 14 0.78 -5.46 -16.10
CA VAL A 14 1.78 -5.58 -17.18
C VAL A 14 1.34 -4.78 -18.40
N MET A 15 0.07 -4.81 -18.80
CA MET A 15 -0.44 -4.06 -19.95
C MET A 15 -0.41 -2.54 -19.72
N VAL A 16 -0.64 -2.08 -18.50
CA VAL A 16 -0.71 -0.64 -18.17
C VAL A 16 0.67 -0.08 -17.78
N TYR A 17 1.49 -0.85 -17.05
CA TYR A 17 2.71 -0.35 -16.42
C TYR A 17 4.01 -0.91 -17.03
N GLY A 18 3.92 -1.91 -17.87
CA GLY A 18 5.07 -2.60 -18.49
C GLY A 18 5.57 -3.78 -17.65
N SER A 19 6.52 -4.52 -18.23
CA SER A 19 7.12 -5.69 -17.60
C SER A 19 8.10 -5.28 -16.50
N GLU A 20 8.04 -5.95 -15.34
CA GLU A 20 9.02 -5.80 -14.25
C GLU A 20 10.44 -6.24 -14.68
N HIS A 21 10.57 -7.05 -15.72
CA HIS A 21 11.86 -7.44 -16.30
C HIS A 21 12.55 -6.29 -17.05
N GLU A 22 11.79 -5.29 -17.50
CA GLU A 22 12.29 -4.18 -18.32
C GLU A 22 12.40 -2.87 -17.54
N ASN A 23 11.71 -2.76 -16.38
CA ASN A 23 11.62 -1.52 -15.63
C ASN A 23 11.85 -1.77 -14.14
N SER A 24 12.49 -0.81 -13.47
CA SER A 24 12.63 -0.86 -12.01
C SER A 24 11.28 -0.71 -11.33
N THR A 25 11.14 -1.31 -10.13
CA THR A 25 9.91 -1.23 -9.32
C THR A 25 9.51 0.21 -9.02
N GLY A 26 10.48 1.09 -8.75
CA GLY A 26 10.22 2.52 -8.51
C GLY A 26 9.68 3.24 -9.75
N TYR A 27 10.15 2.89 -10.96
CA TYR A 27 9.59 3.42 -12.21
C TYR A 27 8.13 3.00 -12.38
N ILE A 28 7.82 1.73 -12.11
CA ILE A 28 6.45 1.19 -12.21
C ILE A 28 5.52 1.88 -11.21
N SER A 29 5.95 2.06 -9.96
CA SER A 29 5.20 2.79 -8.93
C SER A 29 4.93 4.23 -9.37
N THR A 30 5.94 4.93 -9.89
CA THR A 30 5.80 6.30 -10.41
C THR A 30 4.79 6.39 -11.55
N LYS A 31 4.87 5.46 -12.50
CA LYS A 31 3.94 5.41 -13.65
C LYS A 31 2.52 5.13 -13.18
N GLY A 32 2.35 4.23 -12.20
CA GLY A 32 1.07 3.91 -11.59
C GLY A 32 0.41 5.13 -10.94
N ILE A 33 1.14 5.86 -10.10
CA ILE A 33 0.64 7.07 -9.43
C ILE A 33 0.28 8.16 -10.45
N LYS A 34 1.16 8.43 -11.43
CA LYS A 34 0.86 9.39 -12.50
C LYS A 34 -0.41 9.00 -13.28
N GLY A 35 -0.58 7.72 -13.57
CA GLY A 35 -1.76 7.19 -14.25
C GLY A 35 -3.03 7.37 -13.42
N ALA A 36 -2.97 7.07 -12.11
CA ALA A 36 -4.07 7.25 -11.19
C ALA A 36 -4.50 8.72 -11.09
N ILE A 37 -3.54 9.64 -10.93
CA ILE A 37 -3.80 11.09 -10.90
C ILE A 37 -4.46 11.55 -12.21
N LYS A 38 -3.87 11.22 -13.36
CA LYS A 38 -4.41 11.62 -14.68
C LYS A 38 -5.83 11.10 -14.88
N THR A 39 -6.08 9.84 -14.51
CA THR A 39 -7.40 9.23 -14.61
C THR A 39 -8.37 9.89 -13.65
N GLY A 40 -7.93 10.23 -12.43
CA GLY A 40 -8.75 10.91 -11.42
C GLY A 40 -9.20 12.30 -11.87
N ILE A 41 -8.28 13.10 -12.40
CA ILE A 41 -8.60 14.45 -12.92
C ILE A 41 -9.61 14.38 -14.07
N GLY A 42 -9.52 13.39 -14.96
CA GLY A 42 -10.42 13.24 -16.10
C GLY A 42 -11.75 12.56 -15.79
N ARG A 43 -12.00 12.13 -14.53
CA ARG A 43 -13.25 11.47 -14.17
C ARG A 43 -14.38 12.46 -13.91
N ASN A 44 -15.57 12.12 -14.44
CA ASN A 44 -16.81 12.89 -14.27
C ASN A 44 -17.87 12.16 -13.41
N LYS A 45 -17.46 11.12 -12.67
CA LYS A 45 -18.34 10.36 -11.76
C LYS A 45 -17.60 10.14 -10.44
N PRO A 46 -18.31 10.04 -9.31
CA PRO A 46 -17.72 9.76 -8.01
C PRO A 46 -16.85 8.50 -8.03
N PHE A 47 -15.68 8.58 -7.41
CA PHE A 47 -14.73 7.47 -7.32
C PHE A 47 -13.86 7.57 -6.07
N SER A 48 -13.18 6.48 -5.75
CA SER A 48 -12.13 6.45 -4.72
C SER A 48 -10.86 5.91 -5.32
N ILE A 49 -9.72 6.31 -4.76
CA ILE A 49 -8.40 5.80 -5.11
C ILE A 49 -7.85 5.03 -3.91
N MET A 50 -7.26 3.87 -4.15
CA MET A 50 -6.48 3.13 -3.17
C MET A 50 -5.06 2.96 -3.69
N LEU A 51 -4.10 3.45 -2.91
CA LEU A 51 -2.67 3.28 -3.15
C LEU A 51 -2.11 2.39 -2.04
N ASP A 52 -1.60 1.23 -2.42
CA ASP A 52 -0.99 0.26 -1.51
C ASP A 52 0.51 0.28 -1.72
N GLU A 53 1.23 0.70 -0.69
CA GLU A 53 2.68 0.88 -0.66
C GLU A 53 3.22 1.60 -1.93
N PRO A 54 2.76 2.83 -2.21
CA PRO A 54 3.12 3.55 -3.42
C PRO A 54 4.62 3.87 -3.52
N GLU A 55 5.35 3.75 -2.42
CA GLU A 55 6.80 3.94 -2.32
C GLU A 55 7.63 2.70 -2.68
N ILE A 56 7.04 1.55 -2.94
CA ILE A 56 7.80 0.32 -3.23
C ILE A 56 8.81 0.53 -4.34
N GLY A 57 10.08 0.20 -4.04
CA GLY A 57 11.20 0.33 -4.98
C GLY A 57 11.63 1.77 -5.26
N CYS A 58 11.13 2.74 -4.50
CA CYS A 58 11.52 4.14 -4.58
C CYS A 58 12.65 4.46 -3.60
N SER A 59 13.52 5.41 -3.97
CA SER A 59 14.38 6.09 -3.00
C SER A 59 13.54 7.00 -2.10
N GLU A 60 14.12 7.48 -0.98
CA GLU A 60 13.43 8.38 -0.07
C GLU A 60 13.00 9.69 -0.77
N GLU A 61 13.85 10.24 -1.64
CA GLU A 61 13.57 11.46 -2.39
C GLU A 61 12.44 11.24 -3.40
N LEU A 62 12.41 10.07 -4.04
CA LEU A 62 11.35 9.72 -4.99
C LEU A 62 10.03 9.52 -4.26
N ALA A 63 10.02 8.83 -3.12
CA ALA A 63 8.83 8.66 -2.30
C ALA A 63 8.26 10.00 -1.83
N LEU A 64 9.13 10.92 -1.36
CA LEU A 64 8.75 12.29 -1.02
C LEU A 64 8.13 13.02 -2.20
N SER A 65 8.78 12.97 -3.37
CA SER A 65 8.31 13.63 -4.60
C SER A 65 6.97 13.08 -5.08
N LEU A 66 6.75 11.76 -4.94
CA LEU A 66 5.47 11.12 -5.27
C LEU A 66 4.35 11.59 -4.34
N SER A 67 4.63 11.69 -3.05
CA SER A 67 3.68 12.19 -2.06
C SER A 67 3.29 13.66 -2.34
N MET A 68 4.26 14.53 -2.60
CA MET A 68 4.00 15.92 -3.01
C MET A 68 3.14 15.96 -4.27
N LYS A 69 3.45 15.11 -5.27
CA LYS A 69 2.66 15.03 -6.50
C LYS A 69 1.22 14.60 -6.26
N ILE A 70 0.98 13.69 -5.33
CA ILE A 70 -0.38 13.29 -4.92
C ILE A 70 -1.07 14.50 -4.30
N LYS A 71 -0.46 15.12 -3.28
CA LYS A 71 -0.98 16.28 -2.57
C LYS A 71 -1.40 17.40 -3.52
N ASP A 72 -0.50 17.80 -4.42
CA ASP A 72 -0.70 18.91 -5.35
C ASP A 72 -1.83 18.67 -6.37
N ASN A 73 -2.31 17.44 -6.50
CA ASN A 73 -3.33 17.08 -7.49
C ASN A 73 -4.64 16.57 -6.88
N VAL A 74 -4.74 16.42 -5.56
CA VAL A 74 -5.98 15.95 -4.92
C VAL A 74 -7.14 16.90 -5.21
N ASP A 75 -6.93 18.20 -5.08
CA ASP A 75 -7.95 19.23 -5.30
C ASP A 75 -8.41 19.34 -6.76
N ASN A 76 -7.58 18.86 -7.71
CA ASN A 76 -7.92 18.82 -9.13
C ASN A 76 -8.82 17.63 -9.50
N MET A 77 -9.10 16.74 -8.55
CA MET A 77 -9.95 15.55 -8.74
C MET A 77 -11.35 15.81 -8.20
N GLU A 78 -12.16 16.65 -8.89
CA GLU A 78 -13.46 17.16 -8.44
C GLU A 78 -14.44 16.08 -7.95
N HIS A 79 -14.33 14.86 -8.49
CA HIS A 79 -15.21 13.74 -8.14
C HIS A 79 -14.58 12.70 -7.23
N LEU A 80 -13.41 13.00 -6.63
CA LEU A 80 -12.74 12.11 -5.69
C LEU A 80 -13.47 12.11 -4.33
N ASN A 81 -14.08 10.98 -3.98
CA ASN A 81 -14.72 10.82 -2.67
C ASN A 81 -13.70 10.54 -1.57
N THR A 82 -12.75 9.66 -1.84
CA THR A 82 -11.78 9.22 -0.84
C THR A 82 -10.49 8.77 -1.48
N LEU A 83 -9.38 9.15 -0.87
CA LEU A 83 -8.06 8.64 -1.16
C LEU A 83 -7.59 7.78 0.03
N TYR A 84 -7.36 6.49 -0.20
CA TYR A 84 -6.77 5.58 0.76
C TYR A 84 -5.30 5.36 0.41
N ILE A 85 -4.43 5.53 1.39
CA ILE A 85 -3.00 5.24 1.23
C ILE A 85 -2.58 4.31 2.35
N VAL A 86 -2.11 3.12 1.99
CA VAL A 86 -1.44 2.19 2.90
C VAL A 86 0.05 2.35 2.68
N THR A 87 0.82 2.66 3.72
CA THR A 87 2.25 2.95 3.59
C THR A 87 3.01 2.71 4.88
N HIS A 88 4.27 2.35 4.75
CA HIS A 88 5.25 2.30 5.84
C HIS A 88 6.23 3.48 5.82
N SER A 89 6.12 4.37 4.84
CA SER A 89 7.07 5.45 4.58
C SER A 89 6.64 6.77 5.21
N ARG A 90 7.51 7.33 6.05
CA ARG A 90 7.34 8.69 6.58
C ARG A 90 7.34 9.73 5.46
N ASN A 91 8.12 9.50 4.41
CA ASN A 91 8.25 10.40 3.28
C ASN A 91 6.96 10.49 2.45
N ILE A 92 6.14 9.43 2.47
CA ILE A 92 4.78 9.48 1.90
C ILE A 92 3.84 10.27 2.83
N VAL A 93 3.87 10.00 4.13
CA VAL A 93 2.89 10.57 5.07
C VAL A 93 3.13 12.06 5.32
N THR A 94 4.39 12.49 5.47
CA THR A 94 4.71 13.85 5.92
C THR A 94 4.10 14.96 5.04
N PRO A 95 4.20 14.95 3.70
CA PRO A 95 3.58 15.98 2.88
C PRO A 95 2.05 15.95 2.91
N LEU A 96 1.45 14.79 3.19
CA LEU A 96 -0.01 14.62 3.20
C LEU A 96 -0.67 15.12 4.48
N LEU A 97 0.11 15.46 5.52
CA LEU A 97 -0.45 16.01 6.77
C LEU A 97 -1.26 17.29 6.53
N ASP A 98 -0.88 18.10 5.55
CA ASP A 98 -1.57 19.34 5.19
C ASP A 98 -3.00 19.09 4.70
N LEU A 99 -3.31 17.87 4.25
CA LEU A 99 -4.67 17.45 3.86
C LEU A 99 -5.52 17.01 5.04
N ASN A 100 -5.01 17.10 6.27
CA ASN A 100 -5.67 16.67 7.50
C ASN A 100 -6.23 15.23 7.41
N PRO A 101 -5.40 14.21 7.11
CA PRO A 101 -5.86 12.86 6.85
C PRO A 101 -6.39 12.16 8.11
N ASN A 102 -7.38 11.30 7.93
CA ASN A 102 -7.74 10.32 8.94
C ASN A 102 -6.67 9.22 9.01
N TYR A 103 -6.20 8.93 10.21
CA TYR A 103 -5.18 7.93 10.47
C TYR A 103 -5.79 6.64 11.02
N VAL A 104 -5.39 5.51 10.46
CA VAL A 104 -5.73 4.18 10.96
C VAL A 104 -4.45 3.39 11.13
N ASN A 105 -4.16 2.97 12.36
CA ASN A 105 -3.07 2.05 12.65
C ASN A 105 -3.55 0.61 12.52
N LEU A 106 -2.96 -0.14 11.56
CA LEU A 106 -3.28 -1.55 11.33
C LEU A 106 -2.48 -2.50 12.21
N HIS A 107 -1.73 -1.99 13.19
CA HIS A 107 -1.00 -2.83 14.13
C HIS A 107 -1.99 -3.60 15.04
N ASN A 108 -1.65 -4.84 15.38
CA ASN A 108 -2.53 -5.70 16.18
C ASN A 108 -2.92 -5.05 17.52
N SER A 109 -4.15 -5.31 17.93
CA SER A 109 -4.93 -4.64 18.96
C SER A 109 -4.34 -4.55 20.37
N ASP A 110 -3.26 -5.25 20.69
CA ASP A 110 -2.72 -5.30 22.04
C ASP A 110 -1.58 -4.31 22.31
N ASP A 111 -0.99 -3.74 21.24
CA ASP A 111 0.03 -2.70 21.31
C ASP A 111 -0.39 -1.49 20.47
N ILE A 112 -1.19 -0.60 21.04
CA ILE A 112 -1.44 0.73 20.44
C ILE A 112 -0.18 1.59 20.68
N ALA A 113 0.93 1.20 20.05
CA ALA A 113 2.19 1.91 20.21
C ALA A 113 2.14 3.34 19.67
N TYR A 114 1.23 3.60 18.69
CA TYR A 114 1.13 4.89 18.00
C TYR A 114 -0.32 5.28 17.76
N PRO A 115 -1.00 5.86 18.75
CA PRO A 115 -2.42 6.20 18.67
C PRO A 115 -2.71 7.35 17.70
N THR A 116 -1.73 8.18 17.41
CA THR A 116 -1.86 9.29 16.47
C THR A 116 -0.87 9.18 15.32
N ILE A 117 -1.17 9.85 14.22
CA ILE A 117 -0.26 9.95 13.07
C ILE A 117 1.07 10.61 13.47
N GLN A 118 1.05 11.53 14.43
CA GLN A 118 2.24 12.21 14.91
C GLN A 118 3.12 11.28 15.74
N ASP A 119 2.52 10.42 16.58
CA ASP A 119 3.26 9.40 17.34
C ASP A 119 3.92 8.41 16.39
N TRP A 120 3.19 8.02 15.33
CA TRP A 120 3.72 7.12 14.31
C TRP A 120 4.89 7.76 13.54
N LEU A 121 4.80 9.03 13.17
CA LEU A 121 5.88 9.75 12.50
C LEU A 121 7.12 9.88 13.40
N ASN A 122 6.93 10.10 14.69
CA ASN A 122 8.01 10.28 15.66
C ASN A 122 8.54 8.95 16.23
N ARG A 123 8.00 7.80 15.79
CA ARG A 123 8.42 6.50 16.31
C ARG A 123 9.91 6.27 16.12
N LYS A 124 10.55 5.71 17.15
CA LYS A 124 11.92 5.20 17.02
C LYS A 124 11.88 3.89 16.24
N ILE A 125 12.70 3.82 15.18
CA ILE A 125 12.90 2.58 14.46
C ILE A 125 13.79 1.69 15.31
N GLN A 126 13.30 0.50 15.66
CA GLN A 126 14.04 -0.53 16.37
C GLN A 126 14.36 -1.67 15.40
N PRO A 127 15.57 -2.24 15.46
CA PRO A 127 15.84 -3.47 14.73
C PRO A 127 14.92 -4.58 15.24
N VAL A 128 14.47 -5.41 14.33
CA VAL A 128 13.62 -6.57 14.63
C VAL A 128 14.44 -7.83 14.41
N ASP A 129 14.25 -8.83 15.26
CA ASP A 129 14.84 -10.15 15.05
C ASP A 129 14.19 -10.80 13.83
N VAL A 130 15.00 -11.02 12.81
CA VAL A 130 14.55 -11.57 11.53
C VAL A 130 14.11 -13.01 11.67
N ASP A 131 14.79 -13.79 12.52
CA ASP A 131 14.46 -15.19 12.73
C ASP A 131 13.14 -15.34 13.48
N GLU A 132 12.89 -14.49 14.48
CA GLU A 132 11.62 -14.43 15.19
C GLU A 132 10.46 -14.07 14.25
N LEU A 133 10.66 -13.08 13.38
CA LEU A 133 9.66 -12.70 12.36
C LEU A 133 9.37 -13.85 11.39
N TYR A 134 10.43 -14.56 10.95
CA TYR A 134 10.29 -15.69 10.06
C TYR A 134 9.51 -16.85 10.71
N GLU A 135 9.80 -17.17 11.95
CA GLU A 135 9.05 -18.17 12.70
C GLU A 135 7.58 -17.80 12.89
N LYS A 136 7.30 -16.53 13.24
CA LYS A 136 5.93 -16.00 13.38
C LYS A 136 5.16 -16.08 12.05
N ALA A 137 5.80 -15.71 10.96
CA ALA A 137 5.21 -15.80 9.61
C ALA A 137 4.89 -17.25 9.25
N ASN A 138 5.78 -18.20 9.52
CA ASN A 138 5.57 -19.62 9.27
C ASN A 138 4.44 -20.22 10.13
N LYS A 139 4.33 -19.84 11.39
CA LYS A 139 3.21 -20.23 12.25
C LYS A 139 1.88 -19.73 11.71
N ASN A 140 1.81 -18.47 11.32
CA ASN A 140 0.62 -17.86 10.73
C ASN A 140 0.24 -18.53 9.40
N TRP A 141 1.21 -18.77 8.53
CA TRP A 141 0.99 -19.46 7.26
C TRP A 141 0.46 -20.89 7.46
N SER A 142 1.01 -21.62 8.42
CA SER A 142 0.54 -22.97 8.77
C SER A 142 -0.91 -22.96 9.26
N ALA A 143 -1.29 -21.97 10.05
CA ALA A 143 -2.67 -21.81 10.54
C ALA A 143 -3.65 -21.50 9.38
N VAL A 144 -3.29 -20.55 8.50
CA VAL A 144 -4.09 -20.21 7.32
C VAL A 144 -4.22 -21.39 6.37
N SER A 145 -3.13 -22.12 6.11
CA SER A 145 -3.14 -23.29 5.23
C SER A 145 -4.04 -24.41 5.75
N LYS A 146 -4.07 -24.63 7.06
CA LYS A 146 -5.00 -25.58 7.69
C LYS A 146 -6.47 -25.18 7.48
N LEU A 147 -6.78 -23.89 7.64
CA LEU A 147 -8.15 -23.37 7.43
C LEU A 147 -8.59 -23.53 5.98
N ILE A 148 -7.73 -23.24 5.02
CA ILE A 148 -8.02 -23.40 3.59
C ILE A 148 -8.26 -24.86 3.26
N ASN A 149 -7.44 -25.78 3.76
CA ASN A 149 -7.57 -27.21 3.50
C ASN A 149 -8.84 -27.81 4.13
N ASN A 150 -9.22 -27.34 5.32
CA ASN A 150 -10.45 -27.75 5.97
C ASN A 150 -11.70 -27.31 5.18
N ARG A 151 -11.71 -26.09 4.64
CA ARG A 151 -12.79 -25.60 3.77
C ARG A 151 -12.91 -26.41 2.47
N LYS A 152 -11.78 -26.77 1.85
CA LYS A 152 -11.80 -27.62 0.63
C LYS A 152 -12.45 -28.98 0.91
N LYS A 153 -12.07 -29.64 2.00
CA LYS A 153 -12.64 -30.93 2.39
C LYS A 153 -14.15 -30.87 2.69
N GLN A 154 -14.63 -29.76 3.29
CA GLN A 154 -16.06 -29.59 3.54
C GLN A 154 -16.86 -29.39 2.25
N ASN A 155 -16.29 -28.71 1.26
CA ASN A 155 -16.94 -28.48 -0.03
C ASN A 155 -16.95 -29.73 -0.95
N GLU A 156 -16.01 -30.67 -0.73
CA GLU A 156 -15.96 -31.95 -1.47
C GLU A 156 -16.89 -33.04 -0.87
N SER A 157 -17.41 -32.78 0.33
CA SER A 157 -18.28 -33.73 1.08
C SER A 157 -19.77 -33.37 0.97
N ASN A 158 -20.10 -32.29 0.28
CA ASN A 158 -21.47 -31.86 -0.06
C ASN A 158 -21.71 -31.96 -1.57
#